data_065f27277d3cfde4778b879f2362c78f
#
_entry.id   065f27277d3cfde4778b879f2362c78f
#
_cell.length_a   1.000
_cell.length_b   1.000
_cell.length_c   1.000
_cell.angle_alpha   90.00
_cell.angle_beta   90.00
_cell.angle_gamma   90.00
#
_symmetry.space_group_name_H-M   'P 1'
#
loop_
_entity.id
_entity.type
_entity.pdbx_description
1 polymer ?
#
loop_
_entity_poly.entity_id
_entity_poly.type
_entity_poly.pdbx_seq_one_letter_code
_entity_poly.pdbx_strand_id
1 'polypeptide(L)'
;MTELDTVTKKPTITSAHSPFNPQSIQTSEAIDLEDRFGTHNYHPLPVVLKKGRGSWVWDVEGHEYLDFLSAYSAVNQGHTHPRIVGALIEQAAELSLCSRAFHHNLLGQYTQYMTQLLGYDRLLPMNTGVEAAESAVKLARRWAYDVKGVEENQAIMVFAEGNFWGRSIGAISSSTDPSARRGFGPFV
;
A
#
# COMPACT_ATOMS: atom_id res chain seq x y z
N MET A 1 28.34 -28.89 23.54
CA MET A 1 26.95 -29.37 23.27
C MET A 1 26.12 -28.94 24.49
N THR A 2 25.55 -27.75 24.40
CA THR A 2 24.66 -27.21 25.43
C THR A 2 23.35 -26.90 24.74
N GLU A 3 22.31 -27.46 25.33
CA GLU A 3 20.92 -27.50 24.90
C GLU A 3 20.38 -26.14 24.49
N LEU A 4 19.97 -25.98 23.24
CA LEU A 4 19.07 -24.97 22.72
C LEU A 4 17.69 -25.60 22.44
N ASP A 5 17.18 -26.30 23.44
CA ASP A 5 15.79 -26.76 23.43
C ASP A 5 15.01 -25.94 24.46
N THR A 6 14.23 -24.96 23.98
CA THR A 6 12.93 -24.51 24.53
C THR A 6 12.46 -23.20 23.93
N VAL A 7 12.11 -23.16 22.64
CA VAL A 7 11.17 -22.12 22.16
C VAL A 7 10.16 -22.79 21.22
N THR A 8 9.27 -23.59 21.75
CA THR A 8 8.15 -24.16 20.99
C THR A 8 6.79 -23.82 21.58
N LYS A 9 6.63 -22.63 22.18
CA LYS A 9 5.28 -22.11 22.41
C LYS A 9 5.02 -21.01 21.39
N LYS A 10 4.15 -21.30 20.39
CA LYS A 10 3.55 -20.24 19.57
C LYS A 10 2.99 -19.17 20.52
N PRO A 11 3.30 -17.90 20.32
CA PRO A 11 2.76 -16.85 21.16
C PRO A 11 1.23 -16.90 21.10
N THR A 12 0.59 -17.03 22.24
CA THR A 12 -0.85 -16.83 22.34
C THR A 12 -1.08 -15.35 22.09
N ILE A 13 -1.71 -14.99 20.96
CA ILE A 13 -2.11 -13.62 20.67
C ILE A 13 -3.23 -13.28 21.67
N THR A 14 -2.84 -12.75 22.83
CA THR A 14 -3.79 -12.11 23.73
C THR A 14 -4.19 -10.80 23.11
N SER A 15 -5.50 -10.56 23.00
CA SER A 15 -6.03 -9.26 22.56
C SER A 15 -5.46 -8.18 23.49
N ALA A 16 -4.48 -7.42 22.99
CA ALA A 16 -4.05 -6.21 23.66
C ALA A 16 -5.29 -5.30 23.79
N HIS A 17 -5.51 -4.69 24.93
CA HIS A 17 -6.57 -3.71 25.08
C HIS A 17 -6.28 -2.55 24.12
N SER A 18 -7.01 -2.52 23.00
CA SER A 18 -6.98 -1.37 22.13
C SER A 18 -7.61 -0.19 22.86
N PRO A 19 -7.01 1.01 22.84
CA PRO A 19 -7.66 2.21 23.36
C PRO A 19 -8.90 2.58 22.53
N PHE A 20 -9.08 1.95 21.39
CA PHE A 20 -10.22 2.15 20.49
C PHE A 20 -11.28 1.08 20.75
N ASN A 21 -12.55 1.49 20.77
CA ASN A 21 -13.70 0.57 20.82
C ASN A 21 -14.48 0.59 19.48
N PRO A 22 -14.01 -0.13 18.46
CA PRO A 22 -14.64 -0.10 17.13
C PRO A 22 -16.02 -0.77 17.09
N GLN A 23 -16.43 -1.44 18.18
CA GLN A 23 -17.67 -2.22 18.21
C GLN A 23 -18.92 -1.37 18.50
N SER A 24 -18.76 -0.19 19.10
CA SER A 24 -19.86 0.64 19.62
C SER A 24 -19.97 2.02 18.96
N ILE A 25 -19.15 2.36 17.97
CA ILE A 25 -19.20 3.67 17.33
C ILE A 25 -20.41 3.77 16.39
N GLN A 26 -21.11 4.90 16.43
CA GLN A 26 -22.22 5.25 15.52
C GLN A 26 -21.67 6.01 14.31
N THR A 27 -22.40 5.99 13.19
CA THR A 27 -22.00 6.69 11.94
C THR A 27 -21.74 8.18 12.20
N SER A 28 -22.63 8.88 12.89
CA SER A 28 -22.44 10.31 13.18
C SER A 28 -21.20 10.58 14.01
N GLU A 29 -20.96 9.79 15.05
CA GLU A 29 -19.77 9.93 15.91
C GLU A 29 -18.47 9.68 15.13
N ALA A 30 -18.46 8.65 14.28
CA ALA A 30 -17.28 8.34 13.46
C ALA A 30 -16.95 9.47 12.49
N ILE A 31 -17.96 10.02 11.82
CA ILE A 31 -17.82 11.16 10.89
C ILE A 31 -17.37 12.40 11.64
N ASP A 32 -17.98 12.73 12.78
CA ASP A 32 -17.61 13.89 13.61
C ASP A 32 -16.14 13.82 14.10
N LEU A 33 -15.69 12.63 14.46
CA LEU A 33 -14.30 12.41 14.86
C LEU A 33 -13.34 12.60 13.67
N GLU A 34 -13.67 12.07 12.50
CA GLU A 34 -12.87 12.25 11.30
C GLU A 34 -12.86 13.71 10.84
N ASP A 35 -13.99 14.39 10.85
CA ASP A 35 -14.08 15.82 10.53
C ASP A 35 -13.31 16.70 11.53
N ARG A 36 -13.33 16.36 12.80
CA ARG A 36 -12.66 17.13 13.83
C ARG A 36 -11.15 16.97 13.85
N PHE A 37 -10.66 15.75 13.56
CA PHE A 37 -9.24 15.41 13.73
C PHE A 37 -8.54 15.03 12.42
N GLY A 38 -9.26 14.79 11.33
CA GLY A 38 -8.74 14.52 10.00
C GLY A 38 -8.35 15.79 9.24
N THR A 39 -7.74 15.64 8.09
CA THR A 39 -7.19 16.76 7.27
C THR A 39 -8.14 17.23 6.17
N HIS A 40 -9.33 16.69 6.03
CA HIS A 40 -10.34 17.01 5.00
C HIS A 40 -9.82 16.99 3.55
N ASN A 41 -8.84 16.13 3.30
CA ASN A 41 -8.25 15.94 1.97
C ASN A 41 -9.13 15.07 1.03
N TYR A 42 -10.22 14.52 1.54
CA TYR A 42 -11.26 13.82 0.81
C TYR A 42 -12.65 14.30 1.24
N HIS A 43 -13.65 14.00 0.41
CA HIS A 43 -15.06 14.17 0.72
C HIS A 43 -15.74 12.78 0.64
N PRO A 44 -15.62 11.93 1.67
CA PRO A 44 -16.18 10.60 1.66
C PRO A 44 -17.71 10.61 1.63
N LEU A 45 -18.31 9.53 1.14
CA LEU A 45 -19.73 9.30 1.30
C LEU A 45 -20.05 9.11 2.79
N PRO A 46 -21.27 9.52 3.27
CA PRO A 46 -21.65 9.44 4.67
C PRO A 46 -21.99 7.99 5.09
N VAL A 47 -21.07 7.07 4.85
CA VAL A 47 -21.20 5.64 5.17
C VAL A 47 -19.93 5.21 5.90
N VAL A 48 -20.07 4.65 7.08
CA VAL A 48 -18.94 4.18 7.90
C VAL A 48 -18.86 2.67 7.81
N LEU A 49 -17.96 2.18 6.96
CA LEU A 49 -17.78 0.74 6.74
C LEU A 49 -17.01 0.10 7.91
N LYS A 50 -17.52 -1.04 8.37
CA LYS A 50 -16.97 -1.81 9.51
C LYS A 50 -16.48 -3.19 9.14
N LYS A 51 -17.09 -3.83 8.15
CA LYS A 51 -16.87 -5.24 7.82
C LYS A 51 -16.84 -5.42 6.30
N GLY A 52 -16.02 -6.34 5.82
CA GLY A 52 -16.02 -6.77 4.43
C GLY A 52 -15.81 -8.28 4.30
N ARG A 53 -16.47 -8.90 3.30
CA ARG A 53 -16.28 -10.31 2.97
C ARG A 53 -16.58 -10.53 1.47
N GLY A 54 -15.60 -10.99 0.73
CA GLY A 54 -15.75 -11.13 -0.72
C GLY A 54 -16.07 -9.78 -1.36
N SER A 55 -17.16 -9.68 -2.11
CA SER A 55 -17.63 -8.44 -2.73
C SER A 55 -18.61 -7.62 -1.87
N TRP A 56 -18.84 -8.04 -0.64
CA TRP A 56 -19.79 -7.39 0.25
C TRP A 56 -19.12 -6.62 1.37
N VAL A 57 -19.69 -5.48 1.72
CA VAL A 57 -19.27 -4.65 2.86
C VAL A 57 -20.50 -4.29 3.70
N TRP A 58 -20.28 -4.04 4.99
CA TRP A 58 -21.29 -3.65 5.96
C TRP A 58 -20.86 -2.40 6.69
N ASP A 59 -21.80 -1.49 6.90
CA ASP A 59 -21.59 -0.33 7.74
C ASP A 59 -21.70 -0.65 9.25
N VAL A 60 -21.53 0.36 10.07
CA VAL A 60 -21.60 0.21 11.54
C VAL A 60 -23.02 -0.06 12.04
N GLU A 61 -24.06 0.33 11.31
CA GLU A 61 -25.48 0.03 11.57
C GLU A 61 -25.87 -1.37 11.08
N GLY A 62 -25.02 -2.02 10.26
CA GLY A 62 -25.26 -3.37 9.75
C GLY A 62 -25.93 -3.42 8.38
N HIS A 63 -26.10 -2.28 7.69
CA HIS A 63 -26.58 -2.28 6.31
C HIS A 63 -25.52 -2.92 5.40
N GLU A 64 -25.99 -3.65 4.41
CA GLU A 64 -25.17 -4.42 3.49
C GLU A 64 -25.09 -3.72 2.14
N TYR A 65 -23.87 -3.66 1.58
CA TYR A 65 -23.59 -3.04 0.28
C TYR A 65 -22.74 -3.97 -0.58
N LEU A 66 -23.00 -3.95 -1.89
CA LEU A 66 -22.12 -4.59 -2.87
C LEU A 66 -21.01 -3.59 -3.26
N ASP A 67 -19.78 -3.97 -3.01
CA ASP A 67 -18.62 -3.11 -3.27
C ASP A 67 -18.17 -3.19 -4.73
N PHE A 68 -18.56 -2.21 -5.53
CA PHE A 68 -18.10 -2.04 -6.93
C PHE A 68 -16.84 -1.19 -7.07
N LEU A 69 -16.34 -0.58 -5.98
CA LEU A 69 -15.13 0.25 -6.01
C LEU A 69 -13.87 -0.57 -5.72
N SER A 70 -13.98 -1.55 -4.80
CA SER A 70 -12.88 -2.46 -4.40
C SER A 70 -11.57 -1.73 -4.07
N ALA A 71 -11.66 -0.59 -3.37
CA ALA A 71 -10.52 0.30 -3.08
C ALA A 71 -9.69 0.61 -4.35
N TYR A 72 -10.33 1.01 -5.43
CA TYR A 72 -9.73 1.23 -6.76
C TYR A 72 -8.99 -0.01 -7.29
N SER A 73 -9.62 -1.17 -7.19
CA SER A 73 -9.10 -2.49 -7.59
C SER A 73 -7.99 -3.06 -6.69
N ALA A 74 -7.68 -2.43 -5.57
CA ALA A 74 -6.70 -2.99 -4.62
C ALA A 74 -7.21 -4.25 -3.90
N VAL A 75 -8.53 -4.39 -3.77
CA VAL A 75 -9.20 -5.54 -3.13
C VAL A 75 -9.78 -6.49 -4.18
N ASN A 76 -9.09 -6.70 -5.29
CA ASN A 76 -9.55 -7.51 -6.41
C ASN A 76 -9.72 -9.01 -6.09
N GLN A 77 -9.15 -9.51 -5.00
CA GLN A 77 -9.34 -10.88 -4.49
C GLN A 77 -10.54 -10.99 -3.53
N GLY A 78 -11.25 -9.88 -3.30
CA GLY A 78 -12.33 -9.77 -2.32
C GLY A 78 -11.83 -9.42 -0.91
N HIS A 79 -12.73 -8.79 -0.15
CA HIS A 79 -12.46 -8.44 1.24
C HIS A 79 -12.20 -9.67 2.09
N THR A 80 -11.23 -9.58 2.99
CA THR A 80 -10.85 -10.63 3.96
C THR A 80 -10.70 -12.02 3.36
N HIS A 81 -10.05 -12.11 2.19
CA HIS A 81 -9.84 -13.41 1.53
C HIS A 81 -9.11 -14.38 2.47
N PRO A 82 -9.66 -15.57 2.78
CA PRO A 82 -9.19 -16.40 3.89
C PRO A 82 -7.74 -16.86 3.74
N ARG A 83 -7.29 -17.17 2.52
CA ARG A 83 -5.89 -17.57 2.28
C ARG A 83 -4.91 -16.40 2.49
N ILE A 84 -5.29 -15.17 2.10
CA ILE A 84 -4.45 -13.98 2.26
C ILE A 84 -4.35 -13.61 3.73
N VAL A 85 -5.50 -13.57 4.43
CA VAL A 85 -5.55 -13.27 5.86
C VAL A 85 -4.82 -14.35 6.67
N GLY A 86 -4.99 -15.63 6.32
CA GLY A 86 -4.26 -16.73 6.96
C GLY A 86 -2.74 -16.57 6.85
N ALA A 87 -2.24 -16.33 5.64
CA ALA A 87 -0.80 -16.11 5.41
C ALA A 87 -0.26 -14.88 6.16
N LEU A 88 -1.05 -13.79 6.24
CA LEU A 88 -0.69 -12.60 7.00
C LEU A 88 -0.55 -12.91 8.50
N ILE A 89 -1.53 -13.61 9.09
CA ILE A 89 -1.54 -13.98 10.51
C ILE A 89 -0.35 -14.89 10.85
N GLU A 90 -0.12 -15.92 10.03
CA GLU A 90 1.01 -16.84 10.22
C GLU A 90 2.34 -16.11 10.16
N GLN A 91 2.58 -15.29 9.14
CA GLN A 91 3.84 -14.58 8.99
C GLN A 91 4.04 -13.49 10.06
N ALA A 92 2.98 -12.76 10.43
CA ALA A 92 3.06 -11.72 11.46
C ALA A 92 3.41 -12.30 12.84
N ALA A 93 3.03 -13.55 13.12
CA ALA A 93 3.39 -14.25 14.35
C ALA A 93 4.85 -14.75 14.38
N GLU A 94 5.49 -14.93 13.23
CA GLU A 94 6.89 -15.40 13.13
C GLU A 94 7.86 -14.21 13.04
N LEU A 95 7.68 -13.35 12.01
CA LEU A 95 8.52 -12.18 11.78
C LEU A 95 7.76 -11.15 10.95
N SER A 96 7.32 -10.07 11.60
CA SER A 96 6.50 -9.04 10.96
C SER A 96 7.32 -8.02 10.15
N LEU A 97 8.57 -7.76 10.54
CA LEU A 97 9.45 -6.79 9.87
C LEU A 97 10.90 -7.25 9.95
N CYS A 98 11.58 -7.17 8.81
CA CYS A 98 13.02 -7.41 8.70
C CYS A 98 13.69 -6.29 7.91
N SER A 99 14.76 -5.69 8.48
CA SER A 99 15.58 -4.72 7.76
C SER A 99 16.25 -5.33 6.54
N ARG A 100 16.37 -4.55 5.45
CA ARG A 100 17.14 -4.93 4.26
C ARG A 100 18.65 -5.07 4.50
N ALA A 101 19.13 -4.77 5.72
CA ALA A 101 20.47 -5.14 6.15
C ALA A 101 20.65 -6.67 6.30
N PHE A 102 19.55 -7.42 6.34
CA PHE A 102 19.55 -8.88 6.44
C PHE A 102 18.80 -9.49 5.25
N HIS A 103 19.09 -10.76 4.98
CA HIS A 103 18.25 -11.55 4.10
C HIS A 103 17.00 -12.04 4.82
N HIS A 104 15.89 -12.16 4.09
CA HIS A 104 14.64 -12.72 4.59
C HIS A 104 14.33 -14.03 3.85
N ASN A 105 13.84 -15.03 4.59
CA ASN A 105 13.57 -16.35 4.03
C ASN A 105 12.50 -16.37 2.91
N LEU A 106 11.57 -15.43 2.91
CA LEU A 106 10.48 -15.37 1.93
C LEU A 106 10.80 -14.45 0.74
N LEU A 107 11.64 -13.41 0.91
CA LEU A 107 11.85 -12.42 -0.13
C LEU A 107 12.43 -13.01 -1.42
N GLY A 108 13.40 -13.92 -1.31
CA GLY A 108 13.98 -14.60 -2.47
C GLY A 108 12.95 -15.45 -3.22
N GLN A 109 12.12 -16.19 -2.50
CA GLN A 109 11.04 -17.00 -3.07
C GLN A 109 9.98 -16.13 -3.75
N TYR A 110 9.59 -15.03 -3.12
CA TYR A 110 8.64 -14.08 -3.69
C TYR A 110 9.16 -13.45 -4.98
N THR A 111 10.40 -12.97 -4.98
CA THR A 111 11.00 -12.34 -6.17
C THR A 111 11.16 -13.34 -7.31
N GLN A 112 11.57 -14.58 -7.02
CA GLN A 112 11.63 -15.66 -8.00
C GLN A 112 10.25 -15.94 -8.62
N TYR A 113 9.24 -16.12 -7.80
CA TYR A 113 7.87 -16.38 -8.27
C TYR A 113 7.36 -15.24 -9.17
N MET A 114 7.53 -13.99 -8.73
CA MET A 114 7.02 -12.83 -9.46
C MET A 114 7.78 -12.58 -10.76
N THR A 115 9.09 -12.76 -10.78
CA THR A 115 9.88 -12.61 -12.03
C THR A 115 9.49 -13.67 -13.06
N GLN A 116 9.28 -14.90 -12.64
CA GLN A 116 8.79 -15.97 -13.53
C GLN A 116 7.37 -15.70 -14.05
N LEU A 117 6.48 -15.24 -13.18
CA LEU A 117 5.08 -14.94 -13.53
C LEU A 117 4.98 -13.78 -14.53
N LEU A 118 5.79 -12.74 -14.36
CA LEU A 118 5.72 -11.51 -15.16
C LEU A 118 6.70 -11.48 -16.34
N GLY A 119 7.63 -12.44 -16.43
CA GLY A 119 8.62 -12.52 -17.52
C GLY A 119 9.72 -11.47 -17.43
N TYR A 120 10.11 -11.05 -16.21
CA TYR A 120 11.21 -10.12 -15.97
C TYR A 120 12.39 -10.81 -15.28
N ASP A 121 13.59 -10.27 -15.47
CA ASP A 121 14.81 -10.82 -14.86
C ASP A 121 14.92 -10.49 -13.37
N ARG A 122 14.41 -9.34 -12.94
CA ARG A 122 14.55 -8.83 -11.58
C ARG A 122 13.32 -8.07 -11.11
N LEU A 123 13.11 -8.05 -9.81
CA LEU A 123 12.03 -7.36 -9.13
C LEU A 123 12.57 -6.54 -7.95
N LEU A 124 12.11 -5.31 -7.81
CA LEU A 124 12.34 -4.45 -6.66
C LEU A 124 11.00 -4.10 -6.00
N PRO A 125 10.62 -4.77 -4.90
CA PRO A 125 9.43 -4.39 -4.14
C PRO A 125 9.62 -3.04 -3.45
N MET A 126 8.57 -2.22 -3.46
CA MET A 126 8.52 -0.92 -2.79
C MET A 126 7.32 -0.90 -1.82
N ASN A 127 7.28 0.09 -0.91
CA ASN A 127 6.24 0.16 0.11
C ASN A 127 4.91 0.69 -0.45
N THR A 128 4.98 1.58 -1.43
CA THR A 128 3.80 2.21 -2.06
C THR A 128 3.93 2.26 -3.57
N GLY A 129 2.80 2.44 -4.26
CA GLY A 129 2.78 2.61 -5.71
C GLY A 129 3.56 3.85 -6.17
N VAL A 130 3.48 4.97 -5.44
CA VAL A 130 4.24 6.18 -5.77
C VAL A 130 5.74 5.97 -5.62
N GLU A 131 6.20 5.27 -4.58
CA GLU A 131 7.62 4.92 -4.44
C GLU A 131 8.11 4.02 -5.59
N ALA A 132 7.30 3.07 -6.02
CA ALA A 132 7.62 2.21 -7.16
C ALA A 132 7.73 3.03 -8.45
N ALA A 133 6.80 3.93 -8.71
CA ALA A 133 6.81 4.81 -9.89
C ALA A 133 7.98 5.80 -9.86
N GLU A 134 8.28 6.44 -8.73
CA GLU A 134 9.46 7.31 -8.59
C GLU A 134 10.78 6.53 -8.78
N SER A 135 10.84 5.30 -8.27
CA SER A 135 12.00 4.42 -8.50
C SER A 135 12.15 4.04 -9.97
N ALA A 136 11.05 3.82 -10.68
CA ALA A 136 11.07 3.59 -12.13
C ALA A 136 11.58 4.82 -12.90
N VAL A 137 11.13 6.03 -12.54
CA VAL A 137 11.63 7.28 -13.12
C VAL A 137 13.14 7.44 -12.86
N LYS A 138 13.59 7.20 -11.63
CA LYS A 138 15.01 7.24 -11.28
C LYS A 138 15.82 6.23 -12.08
N LEU A 139 15.32 5.00 -12.20
CA LEU A 139 15.98 3.94 -12.98
C LEU A 139 16.09 4.32 -14.45
N ALA A 140 15.02 4.84 -15.05
CA ALA A 140 15.00 5.28 -16.44
C ALA A 140 16.00 6.42 -16.70
N ARG A 141 16.06 7.42 -15.81
CA ARG A 141 17.08 8.49 -15.88
C ARG A 141 18.50 7.94 -15.77
N ARG A 142 18.74 7.07 -14.80
CA ARG A 142 20.07 6.46 -14.61
C ARG A 142 20.50 5.65 -15.83
N TRP A 143 19.59 4.87 -16.39
CA TRP A 143 19.84 4.12 -17.61
C TRP A 143 20.11 5.04 -18.83
N ALA A 144 19.39 6.16 -18.95
CA ALA A 144 19.61 7.13 -20.01
C ALA A 144 21.04 7.69 -19.94
N TYR A 145 21.54 8.00 -18.76
CA TYR A 145 22.90 8.54 -18.59
C TYR A 145 23.97 7.47 -18.75
N ASP A 146 23.86 6.36 -18.03
CA ASP A 146 24.92 5.36 -17.94
C ASP A 146 24.99 4.44 -19.17
N VAL A 147 23.87 4.22 -19.86
CA VAL A 147 23.78 3.24 -20.96
C VAL A 147 23.54 3.92 -22.32
N LYS A 148 22.62 4.89 -22.40
CA LYS A 148 22.33 5.59 -23.65
C LYS A 148 23.30 6.75 -23.94
N GLY A 149 24.08 7.21 -22.97
CA GLY A 149 25.01 8.31 -23.13
C GLY A 149 24.34 9.68 -23.26
N VAL A 150 23.12 9.84 -22.72
CA VAL A 150 22.47 11.14 -22.63
C VAL A 150 23.32 12.02 -21.69
N GLU A 151 23.52 13.28 -22.06
CA GLU A 151 24.24 14.23 -21.22
C GLU A 151 23.56 14.41 -19.86
N GLU A 152 24.35 14.65 -18.83
CA GLU A 152 23.84 14.83 -17.47
C GLU A 152 22.78 15.93 -17.43
N ASN A 153 21.67 15.68 -16.72
CA ASN A 153 20.51 16.56 -16.57
C ASN A 153 19.68 16.80 -17.87
N GLN A 154 19.95 16.07 -18.96
CA GLN A 154 19.22 16.19 -20.23
C GLN A 154 18.20 15.06 -20.46
N ALA A 155 18.06 14.09 -19.55
CA ALA A 155 17.08 13.03 -19.70
C ALA A 155 15.64 13.55 -19.52
N ILE A 156 14.82 13.37 -20.54
CA ILE A 156 13.42 13.79 -20.56
C ILE A 156 12.54 12.58 -20.27
N MET A 157 11.61 12.73 -19.33
CA MET A 157 10.56 11.75 -19.02
C MET A 157 9.23 12.22 -19.63
N VAL A 158 8.60 11.36 -20.41
CA VAL A 158 7.31 11.64 -21.05
C VAL A 158 6.20 10.91 -20.31
N PHE A 159 5.13 11.62 -19.99
CA PHE A 159 3.96 11.08 -19.31
C PHE A 159 2.70 11.32 -20.15
N ALA A 160 1.70 10.47 -19.99
CA ALA A 160 0.41 10.67 -20.63
C ALA A 160 -0.32 11.87 -20.02
N GLU A 161 -1.12 12.57 -20.83
CA GLU A 161 -2.07 13.55 -20.33
C GLU A 161 -3.12 12.86 -19.45
N GLY A 162 -3.56 13.52 -18.37
CA GLY A 162 -4.52 12.94 -17.42
C GLY A 162 -3.93 11.82 -16.56
N ASN A 163 -2.60 11.67 -16.52
CA ASN A 163 -1.98 10.65 -15.68
C ASN A 163 -2.22 10.89 -14.19
N PHE A 164 -2.27 9.79 -13.43
CA PHE A 164 -2.24 9.80 -11.98
C PHE A 164 -1.41 8.62 -11.48
N TRP A 165 -0.34 8.90 -10.75
CA TRP A 165 0.51 7.87 -10.15
C TRP A 165 0.98 8.18 -8.73
N GLY A 166 0.38 9.19 -8.08
CA GLY A 166 0.65 9.57 -6.70
C GLY A 166 0.48 11.06 -6.44
N ARG A 167 0.82 11.48 -5.23
CA ARG A 167 0.69 12.85 -4.73
C ARG A 167 1.98 13.44 -4.18
N SER A 168 3.12 12.78 -4.37
CA SER A 168 4.44 13.35 -4.07
C SER A 168 4.76 14.51 -5.03
N ILE A 169 5.72 15.35 -4.67
CA ILE A 169 6.21 16.40 -5.57
C ILE A 169 6.64 15.81 -6.92
N GLY A 170 7.34 14.67 -6.92
CA GLY A 170 7.70 13.97 -8.15
C GLY A 170 6.49 13.58 -8.99
N ALA A 171 5.47 12.97 -8.37
CA ALA A 171 4.26 12.56 -9.06
C ALA A 171 3.48 13.74 -9.65
N ILE A 172 3.24 14.79 -8.86
CA ILE A 172 2.48 15.96 -9.33
C ILE A 172 3.26 16.82 -10.35
N SER A 173 4.57 16.66 -10.44
CA SER A 173 5.39 17.33 -11.46
C SER A 173 4.97 16.97 -12.88
N SER A 174 4.52 15.74 -13.10
CA SER A 174 4.01 15.25 -14.39
C SER A 174 2.49 15.38 -14.55
N SER A 175 1.77 15.82 -13.52
CA SER A 175 0.31 15.94 -13.58
C SER A 175 -0.13 17.07 -14.50
N THR A 176 -1.20 16.83 -15.25
CA THR A 176 -1.90 17.85 -16.06
C THR A 176 -3.11 18.43 -15.32
N ASP A 177 -3.43 17.93 -14.11
CA ASP A 177 -4.51 18.44 -13.27
C ASP A 177 -4.07 19.71 -12.52
N PRO A 178 -4.69 20.88 -12.80
CA PRO A 178 -4.36 22.12 -12.12
C PRO A 178 -4.59 22.06 -10.60
N SER A 179 -5.57 21.29 -10.14
CA SER A 179 -5.87 21.15 -8.70
C SER A 179 -4.76 20.42 -7.94
N ALA A 180 -4.12 19.45 -8.59
CA ALA A 180 -2.99 18.71 -8.04
C ALA A 180 -1.69 19.53 -8.01
N ARG A 181 -1.59 20.61 -8.80
CA ARG A 181 -0.36 21.40 -8.96
C ARG A 181 -0.38 22.75 -8.24
N ARG A 182 -1.56 23.36 -8.09
CA ARG A 182 -1.69 24.72 -7.56
C ARG A 182 -1.14 24.84 -6.16
N GLY A 183 -0.14 25.70 -5.98
CA GLY A 183 0.46 26.03 -4.69
C GLY A 183 1.57 25.05 -4.24
N PHE A 184 1.95 24.06 -5.05
CA PHE A 184 2.95 23.05 -4.68
C PHE A 184 4.29 23.15 -5.44
N GLY A 185 4.46 24.15 -6.29
CA GLY A 185 5.77 24.37 -6.95
C GLY A 185 6.86 24.84 -5.96
N PRO A 186 8.17 24.76 -6.35
CA PRO A 186 8.67 24.38 -7.67
C PRO A 186 8.57 22.88 -7.94
N PHE A 187 8.44 22.50 -9.21
CA PHE A 187 8.36 21.12 -9.66
C PHE A 187 9.73 20.60 -10.11
N VAL A 188 9.92 19.27 -10.14
CA VAL A 188 11.13 18.57 -10.57
C VAL A 188 11.05 18.09 -12.03
#